data_767022d6f91dbbc2a7c028d63afe2bf0
#
_entry.id   767022d6f91dbbc2a7c028d63afe2bf0
#
_cell.length_a   1.000
_cell.length_b   1.000
_cell.length_c   1.000
_cell.angle_alpha   90.00
_cell.angle_beta   90.00
_cell.angle_gamma   90.00
#
_symmetry.space_group_name_H-M   'P 1'
#
loop_
_entity.id
_entity.type
_entity.pdbx_description
1 polymer ?
#
loop_
_entity_poly.entity_id
_entity_poly.type
_entity_poly.pdbx_seq_one_letter_code
_entity_poly.pdbx_strand_id
1 'polypeptide(L)'
;MIMKRIMNLFLILMVAICTSAQTAKQVLDKTSAALSNKGGVTANFTVTGKNIGSTSGRISVKGRMFQATTPQAIIWFNGKTQWTYMKSQEEVNVSNPTEAQLQAINPYNFINIYKKGYSYTMKTVGGGYEVHLKATDKKRSIQEIYVTVNKSTYAPSQVKMRQGSKWTTIKISSLKKANISNATFTFPAKDYPNAEVVDLR
;
A
#
# COMPACT_ATOMS: atom_id res chain seq x y z
N MET A 1 15.82 17.98 58.15
CA MET A 1 16.74 17.46 57.08
C MET A 1 16.12 16.38 56.22
N ILE A 2 15.19 15.59 56.76
CA ILE A 2 14.48 14.47 56.07
C ILE A 2 13.49 14.98 55.03
N MET A 3 12.71 16.05 55.31
CA MET A 3 11.72 16.61 54.37
C MET A 3 12.31 17.17 53.07
N LYS A 4 13.50 17.78 53.10
CA LYS A 4 14.20 18.23 51.89
C LYS A 4 14.68 17.08 51.00
N ARG A 5 15.00 15.94 51.55
CA ARG A 5 15.41 14.72 50.79
C ARG A 5 14.23 14.04 50.11
N ILE A 6 13.05 14.05 50.74
CA ILE A 6 11.81 13.49 50.15
C ILE A 6 11.31 14.36 49.01
N MET A 7 11.42 15.71 49.16
CA MET A 7 11.03 16.64 48.09
C MET A 7 11.91 16.55 46.85
N ASN A 8 13.23 16.28 47.02
CA ASN A 8 14.14 16.03 45.91
C ASN A 8 13.88 14.68 45.24
N LEU A 9 13.43 13.65 45.97
CA LEU A 9 13.08 12.34 45.38
C LEU A 9 11.80 12.42 44.51
N PHE A 10 10.82 13.29 44.90
CA PHE A 10 9.60 13.50 44.12
C PHE A 10 9.84 14.32 42.84
N LEU A 11 10.84 15.22 42.86
CA LEU A 11 11.23 16.03 41.68
C LEU A 11 11.93 15.20 40.61
N ILE A 12 12.65 14.11 41.01
CA ILE A 12 13.35 13.22 40.07
C ILE A 12 12.37 12.25 39.41
N LEU A 13 11.21 11.94 40.01
CA LEU A 13 10.20 11.04 39.43
C LEU A 13 9.29 11.73 38.39
N MET A 14 9.38 13.06 38.24
CA MET A 14 8.63 13.82 37.22
C MET A 14 9.36 13.98 35.88
N VAL A 15 10.57 13.47 35.76
CA VAL A 15 11.39 13.58 34.56
C VAL A 15 11.45 12.20 33.89
N ALA A 16 10.42 11.70 33.32
CA ALA A 16 10.49 10.77 32.20
C ALA A 16 9.12 10.16 31.85
N ILE A 17 8.25 10.85 31.22
CA ILE A 17 7.40 10.22 30.21
C ILE A 17 7.19 11.25 29.09
N CYS A 18 8.26 11.73 28.49
CA CYS A 18 8.18 12.16 27.10
C CYS A 18 8.11 10.89 26.25
N THR A 19 7.00 10.20 26.29
CA THR A 19 6.65 9.28 25.23
C THR A 19 6.53 10.16 23.99
N SER A 20 7.60 10.20 23.18
CA SER A 20 7.58 10.89 21.90
C SER A 20 6.39 10.36 21.13
N ALA A 21 5.31 11.15 21.06
CA ALA A 21 4.13 10.76 20.30
C ALA A 21 4.59 10.50 18.87
N GLN A 22 4.35 9.29 18.38
CA GLN A 22 4.79 8.86 17.06
C GLN A 22 4.10 9.73 16.00
N THR A 23 4.89 10.31 15.09
CA THR A 23 4.35 11.17 14.04
C THR A 23 3.73 10.36 12.91
N ALA A 24 2.78 10.93 12.18
CA ALA A 24 2.17 10.33 11.00
C ALA A 24 3.23 9.88 9.98
N LYS A 25 4.28 10.71 9.77
CA LYS A 25 5.38 10.37 8.88
C LYS A 25 6.16 9.14 9.36
N GLN A 26 6.48 9.04 10.64
CA GLN A 26 7.18 7.87 11.21
C GLN A 26 6.35 6.59 11.06
N VAL A 27 5.02 6.65 11.23
CA VAL A 27 4.13 5.50 10.99
C VAL A 27 4.18 5.08 9.52
N LEU A 28 4.08 6.02 8.58
CA LEU A 28 4.17 5.72 7.14
C LEU A 28 5.55 5.19 6.73
N ASP A 29 6.65 5.73 7.30
CA ASP A 29 8.01 5.24 7.06
C ASP A 29 8.17 3.77 7.53
N LYS A 30 7.67 3.45 8.74
CA LYS A 30 7.66 2.07 9.27
C LYS A 30 6.76 1.14 8.44
N THR A 31 5.61 1.63 7.97
CA THR A 31 4.72 0.88 7.08
C THR A 31 5.43 0.58 5.75
N SER A 32 6.09 1.58 5.18
CA SER A 32 6.91 1.40 3.98
C SER A 32 8.02 0.35 4.19
N ALA A 33 8.73 0.42 5.31
CA ALA A 33 9.77 -0.56 5.66
C ALA A 33 9.21 -1.98 5.85
N ALA A 34 8.03 -2.12 6.47
CA ALA A 34 7.37 -3.42 6.64
C ALA A 34 6.99 -4.08 5.30
N LEU A 35 6.69 -3.25 4.29
CA LEU A 35 6.35 -3.69 2.93
C LEU A 35 7.58 -3.85 2.02
N SER A 36 8.71 -3.20 2.35
CA SER A 36 9.95 -3.21 1.54
C SER A 36 10.86 -4.38 1.91
N ASN A 37 10.39 -5.60 1.73
CA ASN A 37 11.24 -6.79 1.91
C ASN A 37 12.01 -7.10 0.61
N LYS A 38 13.34 -7.33 0.72
CA LYS A 38 14.20 -7.67 -0.45
C LYS A 38 13.71 -8.89 -1.23
N GLY A 39 13.17 -9.90 -0.54
CA GLY A 39 12.57 -11.09 -1.16
C GLY A 39 11.16 -10.84 -1.72
N GLY A 40 10.51 -9.77 -1.31
CA GLY A 40 9.14 -9.44 -1.64
C GLY A 40 8.14 -9.78 -0.54
N VAL A 41 6.88 -9.41 -0.77
CA VAL A 41 5.75 -9.66 0.11
C VAL A 41 4.56 -10.19 -0.68
N THR A 42 3.70 -10.96 -0.03
CA THR A 42 2.40 -11.39 -0.58
C THR A 42 1.29 -10.96 0.37
N ALA A 43 0.12 -10.66 -0.18
CA ALA A 43 -1.07 -10.34 0.60
C ALA A 43 -2.34 -10.74 -0.16
N ASN A 44 -3.43 -10.93 0.58
CA ASN A 44 -4.77 -10.95 0.01
C ASN A 44 -5.34 -9.53 0.06
N PHE A 45 -6.16 -9.18 -0.92
CA PHE A 45 -6.83 -7.88 -0.95
C PHE A 45 -8.29 -8.02 -1.34
N THR A 46 -9.09 -7.05 -0.91
CA THR A 46 -10.44 -6.82 -1.44
C THR A 46 -10.54 -5.34 -1.80
N VAL A 47 -10.89 -5.05 -3.05
CA VAL A 47 -11.13 -3.70 -3.54
C VAL A 47 -12.63 -3.47 -3.66
N THR A 48 -13.11 -2.35 -3.13
CA THR A 48 -14.50 -1.91 -3.27
C THR A 48 -14.56 -0.45 -3.72
N GLY A 49 -15.47 -0.15 -4.64
CA GLY A 49 -15.68 1.20 -5.14
C GLY A 49 -16.94 1.31 -5.98
N LYS A 50 -17.53 2.51 -6.05
CA LYS A 50 -18.82 2.74 -6.72
C LYS A 50 -18.85 2.23 -8.18
N ASN A 51 -17.72 2.32 -8.90
CA ASN A 51 -17.65 1.96 -10.34
C ASN A 51 -17.00 0.59 -10.58
N ILE A 52 -16.36 -0.01 -9.55
CA ILE A 52 -15.63 -1.29 -9.66
C ILE A 52 -16.41 -2.42 -8.99
N GLY A 53 -17.48 -2.09 -8.25
CA GLY A 53 -18.15 -3.07 -7.42
C GLY A 53 -17.23 -3.58 -6.30
N SER A 54 -17.17 -4.89 -6.14
CA SER A 54 -16.27 -5.55 -5.18
C SER A 54 -15.53 -6.68 -5.89
N THR A 55 -14.20 -6.69 -5.76
CA THR A 55 -13.37 -7.81 -6.22
C THR A 55 -12.32 -8.13 -5.17
N SER A 56 -11.97 -9.41 -5.07
CA SER A 56 -10.93 -9.89 -4.17
C SER A 56 -9.86 -10.62 -4.96
N GLY A 57 -8.65 -10.64 -4.41
CA GLY A 57 -7.54 -11.30 -5.06
C GLY A 57 -6.32 -11.45 -4.17
N ARG A 58 -5.25 -11.88 -4.80
CA ARG A 58 -3.92 -12.00 -4.19
C ARG A 58 -2.94 -11.13 -4.94
N ILE A 59 -2.02 -10.52 -4.21
CA ILE A 59 -0.93 -9.74 -4.78
C ILE A 59 0.42 -10.21 -4.25
N SER A 60 1.40 -10.23 -5.13
CA SER A 60 2.82 -10.42 -4.85
C SER A 60 3.56 -9.16 -5.27
N VAL A 61 4.46 -8.65 -4.43
CA VAL A 61 5.21 -7.41 -4.71
C VAL A 61 6.68 -7.61 -4.34
N LYS A 62 7.58 -7.11 -5.20
CA LYS A 62 9.02 -7.04 -4.94
C LYS A 62 9.60 -5.78 -5.57
N GLY A 63 9.98 -4.82 -4.73
CA GLY A 63 10.37 -3.49 -5.20
C GLY A 63 9.26 -2.80 -5.99
N ARG A 64 9.51 -2.50 -7.27
CA ARG A 64 8.51 -1.93 -8.18
C ARG A 64 7.64 -2.97 -8.88
N MET A 65 8.09 -4.22 -8.89
CA MET A 65 7.42 -5.32 -9.59
C MET A 65 6.22 -5.83 -8.80
N PHE A 66 5.16 -6.19 -9.48
CA PHE A 66 4.02 -6.84 -8.85
C PHE A 66 3.32 -7.83 -9.79
N GLN A 67 2.64 -8.79 -9.19
CA GLN A 67 1.68 -9.67 -9.84
C GLN A 67 0.41 -9.66 -9.00
N ALA A 68 -0.74 -9.38 -9.62
CA ALA A 68 -2.05 -9.42 -8.97
C ALA A 68 -2.97 -10.39 -9.69
N THR A 69 -3.66 -11.24 -8.93
CA THR A 69 -4.63 -12.22 -9.47
C THR A 69 -5.98 -11.95 -8.85
N THR A 70 -6.99 -11.82 -9.70
CA THR A 70 -8.41 -11.75 -9.36
C THR A 70 -9.20 -12.83 -10.08
N PRO A 71 -10.49 -13.04 -9.79
CA PRO A 71 -11.33 -13.94 -10.59
C PRO A 71 -11.38 -13.56 -12.09
N GLN A 72 -11.33 -12.24 -12.41
CA GLN A 72 -11.51 -11.74 -13.77
C GLN A 72 -10.20 -11.61 -14.56
N ALA A 73 -9.10 -11.27 -13.88
CA ALA A 73 -7.85 -10.92 -14.55
C ALA A 73 -6.61 -11.34 -13.75
N ILE A 74 -5.50 -11.46 -14.48
CA ILE A 74 -4.16 -11.53 -13.88
C ILE A 74 -3.33 -10.40 -14.46
N ILE A 75 -2.64 -9.67 -13.60
CA ILE A 75 -1.78 -8.56 -13.99
C ILE A 75 -0.36 -8.89 -13.57
N TRP A 76 0.60 -8.75 -14.47
CA TRP A 76 2.04 -8.81 -14.20
C TRP A 76 2.65 -7.46 -14.52
N PHE A 77 3.59 -7.01 -13.72
CA PHE A 77 4.39 -5.82 -13.97
C PHE A 77 5.84 -6.08 -13.54
N ASN A 78 6.75 -6.06 -14.49
CA ASN A 78 8.17 -6.35 -14.24
C ASN A 78 9.03 -5.11 -13.89
N GLY A 79 8.38 -3.97 -13.65
CA GLY A 79 9.04 -2.69 -13.40
C GLY A 79 9.07 -1.75 -14.61
N LYS A 80 8.77 -2.26 -15.82
CA LYS A 80 8.68 -1.50 -17.08
C LYS A 80 7.43 -1.84 -17.86
N THR A 81 7.23 -3.10 -18.17
CA THR A 81 6.12 -3.60 -18.99
C THR A 81 5.06 -4.23 -18.08
N GLN A 82 3.81 -3.97 -18.39
CA GLN A 82 2.64 -4.58 -17.79
C GLN A 82 1.97 -5.50 -18.79
N TRP A 83 1.55 -6.67 -18.33
CA TRP A 83 0.67 -7.60 -19.02
C TRP A 83 -0.61 -7.74 -18.21
N THR A 84 -1.75 -7.61 -18.86
CA THR A 84 -3.07 -7.81 -18.24
C THR A 84 -3.83 -8.88 -19.01
N TYR A 85 -3.92 -10.07 -18.41
CA TYR A 85 -4.69 -11.16 -18.97
C TYR A 85 -6.13 -11.11 -18.50
N MET A 86 -7.04 -10.95 -19.43
CA MET A 86 -8.49 -10.96 -19.21
C MET A 86 -9.01 -12.38 -19.44
N LYS A 87 -9.35 -13.08 -18.36
CA LYS A 87 -9.65 -14.52 -18.39
C LYS A 87 -10.85 -14.91 -19.25
N SER A 88 -11.88 -14.04 -19.30
CA SER A 88 -13.09 -14.31 -20.10
C SER A 88 -12.90 -14.10 -21.60
N GLN A 89 -11.87 -13.36 -22.00
CA GLN A 89 -11.58 -13.02 -23.40
C GLN A 89 -10.38 -13.79 -23.92
N GLU A 90 -9.63 -14.46 -23.03
CA GLU A 90 -8.33 -15.08 -23.33
C GLU A 90 -7.34 -14.12 -24.01
N GLU A 91 -7.43 -12.81 -23.65
CA GLU A 91 -6.65 -11.71 -24.22
C GLU A 91 -5.60 -11.21 -23.25
N VAL A 92 -4.40 -10.92 -23.72
CA VAL A 92 -3.30 -10.29 -22.97
C VAL A 92 -3.00 -8.91 -23.57
N ASN A 93 -3.34 -7.89 -22.83
CA ASN A 93 -2.95 -6.52 -23.16
C ASN A 93 -1.54 -6.22 -22.63
N VAL A 94 -0.63 -5.79 -23.52
CA VAL A 94 0.75 -5.43 -23.18
C VAL A 94 0.91 -3.91 -23.27
N SER A 95 1.41 -3.28 -22.22
CA SER A 95 1.62 -1.83 -22.16
C SER A 95 2.84 -1.44 -21.34
N ASN A 96 3.32 -0.21 -21.53
CA ASN A 96 4.30 0.44 -20.65
C ASN A 96 3.61 1.59 -19.90
N PRO A 97 3.00 1.33 -18.73
CA PRO A 97 2.20 2.31 -18.03
C PRO A 97 3.06 3.47 -17.50
N THR A 98 2.51 4.67 -17.57
CA THR A 98 3.08 5.86 -16.92
C THR A 98 3.00 5.74 -15.39
N GLU A 99 3.80 6.53 -14.66
CA GLU A 99 3.74 6.58 -13.19
C GLU A 99 2.31 6.91 -12.68
N ALA A 100 1.58 7.77 -13.38
CA ALA A 100 0.20 8.12 -13.02
C ALA A 100 -0.76 6.93 -13.17
N GLN A 101 -0.61 6.13 -14.23
CA GLN A 101 -1.39 4.91 -14.44
C GLN A 101 -1.03 3.84 -13.40
N LEU A 102 0.25 3.65 -13.10
CA LEU A 102 0.71 2.74 -12.05
C LEU A 102 0.16 3.11 -10.67
N GLN A 103 0.04 4.42 -10.37
CA GLN A 103 -0.55 4.88 -9.12
C GLN A 103 -2.01 4.44 -8.93
N ALA A 104 -2.75 4.33 -10.03
CA ALA A 104 -4.15 3.90 -10.00
C ALA A 104 -4.31 2.38 -9.84
N ILE A 105 -3.34 1.60 -10.31
CA ILE A 105 -3.44 0.13 -10.43
C ILE A 105 -2.73 -0.58 -9.28
N ASN A 106 -1.61 -0.06 -8.82
CA ASN A 106 -0.81 -0.70 -7.79
C ASN A 106 -1.19 -0.18 -6.39
N PRO A 107 -1.91 -0.98 -5.59
CA PRO A 107 -2.30 -0.58 -4.23
C PRO A 107 -1.10 -0.34 -3.30
N TYR A 108 0.10 -0.80 -3.66
CA TYR A 108 1.33 -0.54 -2.92
C TYR A 108 1.98 0.80 -3.25
N ASN A 109 1.53 1.51 -4.29
CA ASN A 109 2.10 2.83 -4.61
C ASN A 109 1.86 3.89 -3.53
N PHE A 110 0.87 3.69 -2.62
CA PHE A 110 0.71 4.58 -1.49
C PHE A 110 1.96 4.66 -0.60
N ILE A 111 2.79 3.59 -0.54
CA ILE A 111 4.05 3.59 0.22
C ILE A 111 5.12 4.55 -0.33
N ASN A 112 4.95 5.06 -1.53
CA ASN A 112 5.84 6.04 -2.14
C ASN A 112 5.16 7.41 -2.35
N ILE A 113 3.86 7.41 -2.58
CA ILE A 113 3.05 8.62 -2.82
C ILE A 113 3.16 9.63 -1.67
N TYR A 114 3.19 9.16 -0.42
CA TYR A 114 3.20 10.06 0.74
C TYR A 114 4.45 10.94 0.84
N LYS A 115 5.57 10.53 0.22
CA LYS A 115 6.86 11.23 0.35
C LYS A 115 6.86 12.65 -0.21
N LYS A 116 5.98 12.96 -1.18
CA LYS A 116 5.89 14.29 -1.81
C LYS A 116 4.45 14.68 -2.10
N GLY A 117 4.08 15.93 -1.78
CA GLY A 117 2.84 16.56 -2.20
C GLY A 117 1.60 16.14 -1.41
N TYR A 118 1.78 15.70 -0.17
CA TYR A 118 0.71 15.47 0.80
C TYR A 118 1.07 16.07 2.15
N SER A 119 0.09 16.62 2.83
CA SER A 119 0.10 16.87 4.27
C SER A 119 -0.47 15.66 5.00
N TYR A 120 -0.05 15.42 6.25
CA TYR A 120 -0.51 14.26 7.01
C TYR A 120 -1.09 14.67 8.36
N THR A 121 -2.16 13.99 8.74
CA THR A 121 -2.65 13.93 10.12
C THR A 121 -2.77 12.47 10.53
N MET A 122 -2.84 12.21 11.82
CA MET A 122 -2.96 10.84 12.35
C MET A 122 -3.85 10.84 13.58
N LYS A 123 -4.62 9.79 13.73
CA LYS A 123 -5.34 9.45 14.96
C LYS A 123 -5.15 7.99 15.31
N THR A 124 -5.28 7.68 16.58
CA THR A 124 -5.33 6.28 17.05
C THR A 124 -6.75 5.75 16.84
N VAL A 125 -6.87 4.54 16.27
CA VAL A 125 -8.14 3.87 16.00
C VAL A 125 -8.03 2.40 16.38
N GLY A 126 -8.81 1.96 17.35
CA GLY A 126 -8.72 0.59 17.85
C GLY A 126 -7.28 0.19 18.20
N GLY A 127 -6.82 -0.94 17.65
CA GLY A 127 -5.44 -1.46 17.82
C GLY A 127 -4.40 -0.86 16.88
N GLY A 128 -4.67 0.27 16.22
CA GLY A 128 -3.80 0.83 15.18
C GLY A 128 -3.78 2.34 15.08
N TYR A 129 -3.27 2.80 13.96
CA TYR A 129 -3.25 4.20 13.55
C TYR A 129 -4.04 4.36 12.25
N GLU A 130 -4.79 5.44 12.11
CA GLU A 130 -5.31 5.91 10.83
C GLU A 130 -4.54 7.18 10.45
N VAL A 131 -3.77 7.09 9.38
CA VAL A 131 -3.05 8.24 8.81
C VAL A 131 -3.87 8.77 7.64
N HIS A 132 -4.22 10.06 7.72
CA HIS A 132 -4.90 10.79 6.65
C HIS A 132 -3.88 11.63 5.89
N LEU A 133 -3.78 11.41 4.59
CA LEU A 133 -2.98 12.18 3.65
C LEU A 133 -3.92 13.04 2.79
N LYS A 134 -3.64 14.33 2.72
CA LYS A 134 -4.36 15.29 1.89
C LYS A 134 -3.40 15.92 0.89
N ALA A 135 -3.74 15.86 -0.39
CA ALA A 135 -2.93 16.46 -1.45
C ALA A 135 -2.77 17.96 -1.21
N THR A 136 -1.53 18.46 -1.34
CA THR A 136 -1.22 19.90 -1.26
C THR A 136 -1.54 20.62 -2.56
N ASP A 137 -1.59 19.89 -3.70
CA ASP A 137 -2.02 20.37 -4.99
C ASP A 137 -3.36 19.74 -5.38
N LYS A 138 -4.38 20.55 -5.60
CA LYS A 138 -5.74 20.14 -6.00
C LYS A 138 -5.78 19.43 -7.36
N LYS A 139 -4.76 19.62 -8.21
CA LYS A 139 -4.64 18.97 -9.53
C LYS A 139 -4.20 17.52 -9.47
N ARG A 140 -3.78 17.02 -8.29
CA ARG A 140 -3.42 15.60 -8.15
C ARG A 140 -4.63 14.71 -8.40
N SER A 141 -4.42 13.62 -9.13
CA SER A 141 -5.47 12.62 -9.40
C SER A 141 -6.04 12.02 -8.11
N ILE A 142 -5.18 11.72 -7.13
CA ILE A 142 -5.59 11.22 -5.80
C ILE A 142 -5.51 12.40 -4.82
N GLN A 143 -6.67 12.86 -4.34
CA GLN A 143 -6.76 14.03 -3.46
C GLN A 143 -6.65 13.66 -1.98
N GLU A 144 -7.15 12.51 -1.58
CA GLU A 144 -7.12 12.06 -0.19
C GLU A 144 -6.83 10.57 -0.09
N ILE A 145 -6.07 10.19 0.93
CA ILE A 145 -5.76 8.80 1.26
C ILE A 145 -5.88 8.61 2.77
N TYR A 146 -6.58 7.57 3.20
CA TYR A 146 -6.57 7.09 4.57
C TYR A 146 -5.87 5.74 4.61
N VAL A 147 -4.87 5.60 5.45
CA VAL A 147 -4.14 4.35 5.65
C VAL A 147 -4.34 3.88 7.08
N THR A 148 -5.00 2.75 7.26
CA THR A 148 -5.12 2.11 8.57
C THR A 148 -3.98 1.12 8.74
N VAL A 149 -3.23 1.28 9.82
CA VAL A 149 -1.98 0.57 10.10
C VAL A 149 -2.04 -0.10 11.46
N ASN A 150 -1.65 -1.34 11.56
CA ASN A 150 -1.52 -2.04 12.85
C ASN A 150 -0.42 -1.42 13.70
N LYS A 151 -0.70 -1.16 14.99
CA LYS A 151 0.22 -0.46 15.89
C LYS A 151 1.51 -1.23 16.19
N SER A 152 1.46 -2.56 16.22
CA SER A 152 2.59 -3.40 16.59
C SER A 152 3.45 -3.79 15.40
N THR A 153 2.83 -4.13 14.26
CA THR A 153 3.52 -4.66 13.07
C THR A 153 3.77 -3.62 12.00
N TYR A 154 3.12 -2.46 12.08
CA TYR A 154 3.06 -1.44 11.03
C TYR A 154 2.55 -1.97 9.67
N ALA A 155 1.94 -3.14 9.66
CA ALA A 155 1.29 -3.69 8.48
C ALA A 155 0.01 -2.89 8.17
N PRO A 156 -0.19 -2.43 6.92
CA PRO A 156 -1.43 -1.78 6.54
C PRO A 156 -2.56 -2.82 6.48
N SER A 157 -3.72 -2.48 7.02
CA SER A 157 -4.93 -3.30 6.95
C SER A 157 -5.98 -2.73 5.98
N GLN A 158 -5.94 -1.42 5.75
CA GLN A 158 -6.85 -0.75 4.82
C GLN A 158 -6.19 0.48 4.20
N VAL A 159 -6.48 0.70 2.93
CA VAL A 159 -6.21 1.95 2.22
C VAL A 159 -7.49 2.43 1.58
N LYS A 160 -7.90 3.67 1.86
CA LYS A 160 -9.06 4.30 1.25
C LYS A 160 -8.60 5.54 0.49
N MET A 161 -8.92 5.64 -0.80
CA MET A 161 -8.42 6.71 -1.68
C MET A 161 -9.59 7.43 -2.34
N ARG A 162 -9.44 8.76 -2.51
CA ARG A 162 -10.40 9.60 -3.23
C ARG A 162 -9.79 10.16 -4.51
N GLN A 163 -10.47 9.91 -5.61
CA GLN A 163 -10.18 10.48 -6.93
C GLN A 163 -11.42 11.20 -7.47
N GLY A 164 -11.36 12.52 -7.52
CA GLY A 164 -12.55 13.33 -7.76
C GLY A 164 -13.60 13.11 -6.66
N SER A 165 -14.82 12.73 -7.02
CA SER A 165 -15.89 12.35 -6.09
C SER A 165 -15.90 10.84 -5.74
N LYS A 166 -15.02 10.04 -6.34
CA LYS A 166 -15.05 8.59 -6.23
C LYS A 166 -14.11 8.12 -5.13
N TRP A 167 -14.64 7.24 -4.28
CA TRP A 167 -13.87 6.55 -3.25
C TRP A 167 -13.61 5.10 -3.64
N THR A 168 -12.38 4.65 -3.44
CA THR A 168 -11.97 3.25 -3.54
C THR A 168 -11.40 2.82 -2.19
N THR A 169 -11.85 1.69 -1.69
CA THR A 169 -11.35 1.08 -0.45
C THR A 169 -10.68 -0.24 -0.78
N ILE A 170 -9.46 -0.41 -0.30
CA ILE A 170 -8.67 -1.64 -0.42
C ILE A 170 -8.46 -2.17 0.99
N LYS A 171 -9.03 -3.32 1.31
CA LYS A 171 -8.72 -4.08 2.53
C LYS A 171 -7.59 -5.03 2.24
N ILE A 172 -6.65 -5.15 3.18
CA ILE A 172 -5.44 -5.96 3.05
C ILE A 172 -5.42 -6.97 4.20
N SER A 173 -5.18 -8.21 3.88
CA SER A 173 -5.07 -9.30 4.86
C SER A 173 -3.95 -10.26 4.49
N SER A 174 -3.56 -11.12 5.44
CA SER A 174 -2.57 -12.17 5.21
C SER A 174 -1.24 -11.65 4.62
N LEU A 175 -0.83 -10.44 5.01
CA LEU A 175 0.45 -9.89 4.59
C LEU A 175 1.60 -10.74 5.13
N LYS A 176 2.45 -11.25 4.24
CA LYS A 176 3.59 -12.13 4.58
C LYS A 176 4.82 -11.74 3.78
N LYS A 177 5.98 -11.80 4.43
CA LYS A 177 7.27 -11.78 3.73
C LYS A 177 7.42 -13.06 2.91
N ALA A 178 8.02 -12.95 1.72
CA ALA A 178 8.22 -14.06 0.81
C ALA A 178 9.59 -13.93 0.12
N ASN A 179 10.06 -15.02 -0.47
CA ASN A 179 11.20 -15.00 -1.37
C ASN A 179 10.69 -15.29 -2.79
N ILE A 180 10.41 -14.21 -3.54
CA ILE A 180 9.70 -14.27 -4.83
C ILE A 180 10.73 -14.15 -5.94
N SER A 181 10.69 -15.09 -6.91
CA SER A 181 11.49 -15.01 -8.12
C SER A 181 11.05 -13.83 -8.98
N ASN A 182 11.98 -13.18 -9.67
CA ASN A 182 11.65 -12.09 -10.60
C ASN A 182 10.81 -12.58 -11.80
N ALA A 183 10.93 -13.86 -12.18
CA ALA A 183 10.11 -14.47 -13.22
C ALA A 183 8.60 -14.42 -12.91
N THR A 184 8.21 -14.41 -11.62
CA THR A 184 6.80 -14.27 -11.18
C THR A 184 6.14 -12.98 -11.71
N PHE A 185 6.91 -11.97 -12.06
CA PHE A 185 6.42 -10.64 -12.45
C PHE A 185 6.38 -10.43 -13.97
N THR A 186 6.65 -11.47 -14.74
CA THR A 186 6.60 -11.45 -16.20
C THR A 186 5.53 -12.42 -16.69
N PHE A 187 4.82 -12.04 -17.73
CA PHE A 187 3.80 -12.90 -18.34
C PHE A 187 4.42 -14.20 -18.85
N PRO A 188 3.97 -15.38 -18.36
CA PRO A 188 4.52 -16.66 -18.77
C PRO A 188 3.77 -17.18 -20.02
N ALA A 189 4.13 -16.70 -21.20
CA ALA A 189 3.42 -16.99 -22.46
C ALA A 189 3.19 -18.49 -22.72
N LYS A 190 4.10 -19.36 -22.26
CA LYS A 190 3.96 -20.81 -22.38
C LYS A 190 2.76 -21.40 -21.65
N ASP A 191 2.33 -20.74 -20.56
CA ASP A 191 1.20 -21.18 -19.74
C ASP A 191 -0.15 -20.73 -20.34
N TYR A 192 -0.11 -19.87 -21.37
CA TYR A 192 -1.28 -19.25 -22.01
C TYR A 192 -1.18 -19.37 -23.55
N PRO A 193 -1.12 -20.60 -24.12
CA PRO A 193 -0.84 -20.80 -25.55
C PRO A 193 -1.96 -20.27 -26.48
N ASN A 194 -3.17 -20.12 -25.96
CA ASN A 194 -4.33 -19.65 -26.72
C ASN A 194 -4.61 -18.15 -26.52
N ALA A 195 -3.82 -17.46 -25.68
CA ALA A 195 -4.09 -16.06 -25.40
C ALA A 195 -3.72 -15.17 -26.57
N GLU A 196 -4.66 -14.36 -27.04
CA GLU A 196 -4.42 -13.30 -28.01
C GLU A 196 -3.60 -12.19 -27.35
N VAL A 197 -2.49 -11.80 -27.96
CA VAL A 197 -1.60 -10.76 -27.43
C VAL A 197 -1.82 -9.46 -28.19
N VAL A 198 -2.37 -8.46 -27.49
CA VAL A 198 -2.59 -7.10 -27.99
C VAL A 198 -1.50 -6.19 -27.45
N ASP A 199 -0.55 -5.78 -28.31
CA ASP A 199 0.56 -4.90 -27.93
C ASP A 199 0.16 -3.44 -28.08
N LEU A 200 0.06 -2.72 -26.96
CA LEU A 200 -0.33 -1.31 -26.85
C LEU A 200 0.85 -0.39 -26.50
N ARG A 201 2.08 -0.86 -26.63
CA ARG A 201 3.30 -0.10 -26.29
C ARG A 201 3.66 0.94 -27.33
#